data_892fa6e0a1fd76b1cfec972116bda27a
#
_entry.id   892fa6e0a1fd76b1cfec972116bda27a
#
_cell.length_a   1.000
_cell.length_b   1.000
_cell.length_c   1.000
_cell.angle_alpha   90.00
_cell.angle_beta   90.00
_cell.angle_gamma   90.00
#
_symmetry.space_group_name_H-M   'P 1'
#
loop_
_entity.id
_entity.type
_entity.pdbx_description
1 polymer ?
#
loop_
_entity_poly.entity_id
_entity_poly.type
_entity_poly.pdbx_seq_one_letter_code
_entity_poly.pdbx_strand_id
1 'polypeptide(L)'
;ADIFDPMGHQMMTSEGYRSLAAKLMGVAEEVCGGRIIMLHEGGYSAATVPYIGLAIIEELSGIRTGISDPFLEGAAGYAGQDLQPHQDAMISEAETLVEGLK
;
A
#
# COMPACT_ATOMS: atom_id res chain seq x y z
N ALA A 1 8.36 -4.40 2.57
CA ALA A 1 8.04 -3.83 1.23
C ALA A 1 7.98 -2.30 1.25
N ASP A 2 8.40 -1.67 2.35
CA ASP A 2 8.39 -0.20 2.48
C ASP A 2 9.62 0.45 1.85
N ILE A 3 9.63 1.79 1.82
CA ILE A 3 10.65 2.60 1.15
C ILE A 3 12.07 2.40 1.68
N PHE A 4 12.23 1.99 2.94
CA PHE A 4 13.51 1.69 3.56
C PHE A 4 13.69 0.21 3.92
N ASP A 5 12.84 -0.66 3.38
CA ASP A 5 12.94 -2.09 3.61
C ASP A 5 14.18 -2.66 2.93
N PRO A 6 15.15 -3.18 3.70
CA PRO A 6 16.38 -3.73 3.13
C PRO A 6 16.18 -5.10 2.47
N MET A 7 15.02 -5.71 2.64
CA MET A 7 14.74 -7.08 2.17
C MET A 7 13.91 -7.11 0.90
N GLY A 8 12.81 -6.34 0.86
CA GLY A 8 11.82 -6.43 -0.22
C GLY A 8 12.04 -5.45 -1.37
N HIS A 9 12.68 -4.32 -1.12
CA HIS A 9 12.99 -3.28 -2.12
C HIS A 9 11.80 -2.80 -2.97
N GLN A 10 10.58 -2.81 -2.41
CA GLN A 10 9.36 -2.47 -3.16
C GLN A 10 8.95 -1.00 -3.06
N MET A 11 9.62 -0.24 -2.24
CA MET A 11 9.48 1.23 -2.14
C MET A 11 8.07 1.73 -1.82
N MET A 12 7.22 0.93 -1.15
CA MET A 12 5.87 1.36 -0.77
C MET A 12 5.90 2.37 0.37
N THR A 13 5.16 3.46 0.21
CA THR A 13 4.98 4.49 1.24
C THR A 13 3.82 4.18 2.17
N SER A 14 3.69 4.92 3.28
CA SER A 14 2.53 4.81 4.18
C SER A 14 1.20 5.08 3.45
N GLU A 15 1.17 6.04 2.52
CA GLU A 15 -0.01 6.32 1.70
C GLU A 15 -0.29 5.22 0.66
N GLY A 16 0.75 4.57 0.14
CA GLY A 16 0.60 3.38 -0.70
C GLY A 16 -0.09 2.24 0.06
N TYR A 17 0.33 1.98 1.30
CA TYR A 17 -0.32 0.99 2.17
C TYR A 17 -1.74 1.38 2.57
N ARG A 18 -1.99 2.67 2.85
CA ARG A 18 -3.34 3.19 3.10
C ARG A 18 -4.28 2.92 1.93
N SER A 19 -3.84 3.26 0.72
CA SER A 19 -4.59 3.04 -0.51
C SER A 19 -4.88 1.55 -0.77
N LEU A 20 -3.89 0.69 -0.50
CA LEU A 20 -4.07 -0.76 -0.60
C LEU A 20 -5.09 -1.27 0.41
N ALA A 21 -5.02 -0.82 1.67
CA ALA A 21 -5.97 -1.19 2.71
C ALA A 21 -7.40 -0.77 2.33
N ALA A 22 -7.59 0.46 1.83
CA ALA A 22 -8.89 0.95 1.37
C ALA A 22 -9.48 0.08 0.25
N LYS A 23 -8.66 -0.31 -0.73
CA LYS A 23 -9.10 -1.20 -1.82
C LYS A 23 -9.52 -2.57 -1.31
N LEU A 24 -8.73 -3.17 -0.41
CA LEU A 24 -9.07 -4.47 0.18
C LEU A 24 -10.34 -4.41 1.04
N MET A 25 -10.54 -3.31 1.76
CA MET A 25 -11.79 -3.08 2.51
C MET A 25 -12.99 -2.96 1.58
N GLY A 26 -12.86 -2.27 0.43
CA GLY A 26 -13.90 -2.19 -0.59
C GLY A 26 -14.28 -3.58 -1.13
N VAL A 27 -13.31 -4.41 -1.46
CA VAL A 27 -13.55 -5.80 -1.89
C VAL A 27 -14.22 -6.60 -0.77
N ALA A 28 -13.77 -6.47 0.47
CA ALA A 28 -14.37 -7.15 1.61
C ALA A 28 -15.84 -6.75 1.82
N GLU A 29 -16.17 -5.48 1.63
CA GLU A 29 -17.55 -5.01 1.70
C GLU A 29 -18.43 -5.70 0.65
N GLU A 30 -17.97 -5.78 -0.59
CA GLU A 30 -18.70 -6.39 -1.70
C GLU A 30 -18.93 -7.90 -1.52
N VAL A 31 -17.90 -8.63 -1.07
CA VAL A 31 -17.93 -10.10 -1.07
C VAL A 31 -18.27 -10.74 0.27
N CYS A 32 -18.06 -10.04 1.39
CA CYS A 32 -18.26 -10.63 2.71
C CYS A 32 -18.79 -9.66 3.79
N GLY A 33 -19.40 -8.53 3.39
CA GLY A 33 -19.98 -7.57 4.32
C GLY A 33 -18.94 -6.95 5.25
N GLY A 34 -17.80 -6.55 4.69
CA GLY A 34 -16.76 -5.82 5.38
C GLY A 34 -15.89 -6.64 6.35
N ARG A 35 -16.04 -7.95 6.39
CA ARG A 35 -15.24 -8.80 7.30
C ARG A 35 -13.83 -8.98 6.77
N ILE A 36 -12.89 -8.23 7.33
CA ILE A 36 -11.48 -8.27 6.97
C ILE A 36 -10.60 -8.36 8.22
N ILE A 37 -9.53 -9.12 8.15
CA ILE A 37 -8.46 -9.18 9.16
C ILE A 37 -7.15 -8.87 8.46
N MET A 38 -6.39 -7.96 9.01
CA MET A 38 -5.03 -7.67 8.54
C MET A 38 -4.03 -8.12 9.60
N LEU A 39 -3.04 -8.87 9.17
CA LEU A 39 -1.94 -9.36 10.00
C LEU A 39 -0.66 -8.63 9.64
N HIS A 40 0.10 -8.26 10.65
CA HIS A 40 1.42 -7.66 10.46
C HIS A 40 2.48 -8.76 10.53
N GLU A 41 3.17 -8.96 9.43
CA GLU A 41 4.35 -9.81 9.33
C GLU A 41 5.52 -9.03 8.72
N GLY A 42 6.73 -9.27 9.22
CA GLY A 42 7.92 -8.56 8.79
C GLY A 42 7.94 -7.12 9.30
N GLY A 43 8.46 -6.22 8.47
CA GLY A 43 8.67 -4.82 8.86
C GLY A 43 10.05 -4.62 9.45
N TYR A 44 11.04 -4.45 8.58
CA TYR A 44 12.47 -4.45 8.94
C TYR A 44 13.06 -3.04 9.08
N SER A 45 12.27 -2.02 8.78
CA SER A 45 12.63 -0.62 9.00
C SER A 45 11.91 -0.05 10.22
N ALA A 46 12.60 0.07 11.33
CA ALA A 46 12.04 0.65 12.55
C ALA A 46 11.61 2.13 12.37
N ALA A 47 12.13 2.80 11.36
CA ALA A 47 11.80 4.18 11.07
C ALA A 47 10.42 4.33 10.39
N THR A 48 10.12 3.50 9.40
CA THR A 48 8.92 3.64 8.53
C THR A 48 7.75 2.77 8.97
N VAL A 49 7.99 1.58 9.50
CA VAL A 49 6.95 0.61 9.90
C VAL A 49 5.89 1.20 10.83
N PRO A 50 6.21 2.02 11.85
CA PRO A 50 5.19 2.62 12.71
C PRO A 50 4.17 3.48 11.94
N TYR A 51 4.62 4.26 10.96
CA TYR A 51 3.76 5.12 10.13
C TYR A 51 2.91 4.31 9.16
N ILE A 52 3.47 3.24 8.62
CA ILE A 52 2.75 2.30 7.76
C ILE A 52 1.66 1.58 8.55
N GLY A 53 1.99 1.04 9.71
CA GLY A 53 1.01 0.41 10.60
C GLY A 53 -0.09 1.37 11.02
N LEU A 54 0.28 2.62 11.36
CA LEU A 54 -0.69 3.65 11.69
C LEU A 54 -1.62 3.95 10.50
N ALA A 55 -1.08 4.10 9.29
CA ALA A 55 -1.88 4.36 8.09
C ALA A 55 -2.94 3.27 7.83
N ILE A 56 -2.57 2.00 8.01
CA ILE A 56 -3.49 0.86 7.88
C ILE A 56 -4.56 0.88 8.99
N ILE A 57 -4.15 1.12 10.25
CA ILE A 57 -5.07 1.17 11.40
C ILE A 57 -6.06 2.33 11.26
N GLU A 58 -5.58 3.48 10.84
CA GLU A 58 -6.44 4.63 10.55
C GLU A 58 -7.48 4.33 9.47
N GLU A 59 -7.08 3.60 8.43
CA GLU A 59 -8.01 3.20 7.37
C GLU A 59 -9.04 2.21 7.89
N LEU A 60 -8.62 1.16 8.58
CA LEU A 60 -9.50 0.15 9.16
C LEU A 60 -10.51 0.73 10.17
N SER A 61 -10.09 1.73 10.96
CA SER A 61 -10.93 2.34 12.01
C SER A 61 -11.79 3.51 11.51
N GLY A 62 -11.45 4.10 10.37
CA GLY A 62 -12.02 5.36 9.90
C GLY A 62 -11.60 6.58 10.71
N ILE A 63 -10.63 6.46 11.63
CA ILE A 63 -10.15 7.53 12.49
C ILE A 63 -8.83 8.06 11.95
N ARG A 64 -8.68 9.39 11.87
CA ARG A 64 -7.43 10.05 11.50
C ARG A 64 -6.80 10.68 12.74
N THR A 65 -5.57 10.30 13.05
CA THR A 65 -4.85 10.82 14.24
C THR A 65 -4.21 12.18 13.99
N GLY A 66 -4.01 12.56 12.74
CA GLY A 66 -3.27 13.75 12.35
C GLY A 66 -1.75 13.61 12.45
N ILE A 67 -1.25 12.42 12.75
CA ILE A 67 0.19 12.11 12.73
C ILE A 67 0.62 11.93 11.27
N SER A 68 1.58 12.74 10.82
CA SER A 68 2.14 12.65 9.48
C SER A 68 3.38 11.75 9.45
N ASP A 69 3.56 11.03 8.34
CA ASP A 69 4.77 10.27 8.05
C ASP A 69 5.87 11.25 7.59
N PRO A 70 6.97 11.43 8.36
CA PRO A 70 8.01 12.37 8.02
C PRO A 70 8.87 11.94 6.81
N PHE A 71 8.73 10.70 6.36
CA PHE A 71 9.48 10.18 5.22
C PHE A 71 8.74 10.34 3.89
N LEU A 72 7.46 10.67 3.93
CA LEU A 72 6.60 10.71 2.74
C LEU A 72 7.06 11.77 1.72
N GLU A 73 7.39 12.97 2.19
CA GLU A 73 7.85 14.05 1.32
C GLU A 73 9.19 13.71 0.65
N GLY A 74 10.13 13.13 1.41
CA GLY A 74 11.41 12.66 0.89
C GLY A 74 11.23 11.55 -0.14
N ALA A 75 10.30 10.64 0.10
CA ALA A 75 9.95 9.56 -0.82
C ALA A 75 9.44 10.08 -2.16
N ALA A 76 8.56 11.06 -2.14
CA ALA A 76 7.99 11.67 -3.35
C ALA A 76 9.04 12.37 -4.22
N GLY A 77 10.17 12.78 -3.63
CA GLY A 77 11.27 13.41 -4.33
C GLY A 77 12.26 12.46 -5.02
N TYR A 78 12.12 11.15 -4.83
CA TYR A 78 13.03 10.19 -5.49
C TYR A 78 12.76 10.10 -6.98
N ALA A 79 13.84 10.08 -7.78
CA ALA A 79 13.73 9.89 -9.22
C ALA A 79 13.10 8.51 -9.55
N GLY A 80 12.25 8.48 -10.58
CA GLY A 80 11.63 7.24 -11.03
C GLY A 80 10.42 6.76 -10.21
N GLN A 81 9.83 7.65 -9.41
CA GLN A 81 8.58 7.34 -8.68
C GLN A 81 7.35 7.31 -9.58
N ASP A 82 7.41 7.96 -10.75
CA ASP A 82 6.33 7.86 -11.73
C ASP A 82 6.31 6.45 -12.36
N LEU A 83 5.11 6.00 -12.74
CA LEU A 83 4.93 4.73 -13.42
C LEU A 83 5.75 4.70 -14.72
N GLN A 84 6.65 3.72 -14.80
CA GLN A 84 7.53 3.58 -15.96
C GLN A 84 6.83 2.79 -17.07
N PRO A 85 7.15 3.03 -18.36
CA PRO A 85 6.49 2.36 -19.48
C PRO A 85 6.50 0.83 -19.43
N HIS A 86 7.57 0.23 -18.89
CA HIS A 86 7.64 -1.22 -18.74
C HIS A 86 6.75 -1.75 -17.60
N GLN A 87 6.53 -0.94 -16.56
CA GLN A 87 5.60 -1.26 -15.47
C GLN A 87 4.15 -1.17 -15.95
N ASP A 88 3.84 -0.12 -16.70
CA ASP A 88 2.53 0.08 -17.32
C ASP A 88 2.17 -1.06 -18.28
N ALA A 89 3.12 -1.50 -19.10
CA ALA A 89 2.94 -2.66 -19.98
C ALA A 89 2.62 -3.94 -19.20
N MET A 90 3.32 -4.19 -18.07
CA MET A 90 3.05 -5.36 -17.23
C MET A 90 1.69 -5.30 -16.55
N ILE A 91 1.26 -4.10 -16.11
CA ILE A 91 -0.07 -3.90 -15.54
C ILE A 91 -1.14 -4.17 -16.60
N SER A 92 -0.99 -3.62 -17.80
CA SER A 92 -1.92 -3.82 -18.91
C SER A 92 -2.02 -5.30 -19.31
N GLU A 93 -0.90 -6.03 -19.31
CA GLU A 93 -0.93 -7.47 -19.57
C GLU A 93 -1.67 -8.24 -18.47
N ALA A 94 -1.46 -7.88 -17.19
CA ALA A 94 -2.17 -8.51 -16.08
C ALA A 94 -3.69 -8.23 -16.13
N GLU A 95 -4.11 -7.05 -16.56
CA GLU A 95 -5.53 -6.71 -16.74
C GLU A 95 -6.23 -7.61 -17.76
N THR A 96 -5.54 -8.03 -18.82
CA THR A 96 -6.11 -8.95 -19.83
C THR A 96 -6.47 -10.32 -19.24
N LEU A 97 -5.75 -10.77 -18.21
CA LEU A 97 -6.04 -12.03 -17.53
C LEU A 97 -7.38 -11.99 -16.77
N VAL A 98 -7.73 -10.81 -16.23
CA VAL A 98 -9.00 -10.62 -15.50
C VAL A 98 -10.19 -10.66 -16.46
N GLU A 99 -10.04 -10.17 -17.69
CA GLU A 99 -11.11 -10.20 -18.70
C GLU A 99 -11.48 -11.63 -19.10
N GLY A 100 -10.54 -12.56 -19.07
CA GLY A 100 -10.75 -13.98 -19.35
C GLY A 100 -11.46 -14.76 -18.23
N LEU A 101 -11.71 -14.13 -17.05
CA LEU A 101 -12.36 -14.75 -15.89
C LEU A 101 -13.86 -14.44 -15.78
N LYS A 102 -14.43 -13.67 -16.72
CA LYS A 102 -15.84 -13.27 -16.74
C LYS A 102 -16.72 -14.27 -17.50
#